data_19681d854ca709eca193afc47fbf7f3e
#
_entry.id   19681d854ca709eca193afc47fbf7f3e
#
_cell.length_a   1.000
_cell.length_b   1.000
_cell.length_c   1.000
_cell.angle_alpha   90.00
_cell.angle_beta   90.00
_cell.angle_gamma   90.00
#
_symmetry.space_group_name_H-M   'P 1'
#
loop_
_entity.id
_entity.type
_entity.pdbx_description
1 polymer ?
#
loop_
_entity_poly.entity_id
_entity_poly.type
_entity_poly.pdbx_seq_one_letter_code
_entity_poly.pdbx_strand_id
1 'polypeptide(L)'
;MLCSRRVFSLRVMLWFYVVLLWLCACEGKTQLPKNLNIKAVFVFGDSIVDQGNNNNITTLMKCNFPPYGKDFIDGKPTGRFTNAKTPADLIVEELGIKELMPAYLDPKLQAEDLKTGVSFASGACGYDPQTAAIASVIPLSTQLNHFQEYVGKLKGLVGEEEANTILHSSLYFVVAGSNDLANTYFTIGLRQKQYDINSYTDLMVDGAADFIRELYKLGARKIGVFGIPPVGCLPFQRTMSGGIFRMCVEEYNEAAQLANTKLSAAINDSLSNKLPQSKLVFIDLYDPMLDLIVNPKKYGFEVVEKGCCGTGNIEVLMLCKYGGTCEDDTKYLFWDSYHPTERGYRILVDQMMKKYINSFT
;
A
#
# COMPACT_ATOMS: atom_id res chain seq x y z
N MET A 1 -27.04 -56.61 -17.90
CA MET A 1 -26.47 -55.54 -18.78
C MET A 1 -26.88 -54.10 -18.39
N LEU A 2 -27.43 -53.81 -17.24
CA LEU A 2 -27.89 -52.45 -16.83
C LEU A 2 -26.98 -51.71 -15.82
N CYS A 3 -25.95 -52.41 -15.26
CA CYS A 3 -25.08 -51.81 -14.25
C CYS A 3 -23.88 -51.01 -14.83
N SER A 4 -23.47 -51.30 -16.09
CA SER A 4 -22.28 -50.70 -16.71
C SER A 4 -22.54 -49.27 -17.22
N ARG A 5 -23.76 -48.90 -17.61
CA ARG A 5 -24.08 -47.56 -18.16
C ARG A 5 -24.15 -46.47 -17.09
N ARG A 6 -24.52 -46.79 -15.86
CA ARG A 6 -24.60 -45.79 -14.74
C ARG A 6 -23.23 -45.38 -14.21
N VAL A 7 -22.27 -46.31 -14.19
CA VAL A 7 -20.89 -46.03 -13.71
C VAL A 7 -20.12 -45.14 -14.70
N PHE A 8 -20.38 -45.31 -15.98
CA PHE A 8 -19.75 -44.46 -17.03
C PHE A 8 -20.26 -43.01 -16.97
N SER A 9 -21.53 -42.81 -16.71
CA SER A 9 -22.14 -41.48 -16.57
C SER A 9 -21.60 -40.73 -15.33
N LEU A 10 -21.39 -41.43 -14.21
CA LEU A 10 -20.88 -40.82 -12.97
C LEU A 10 -19.40 -40.37 -13.11
N ARG A 11 -18.57 -41.18 -13.80
CA ARG A 11 -17.17 -40.81 -14.08
C ARG A 11 -17.04 -39.63 -15.03
N VAL A 12 -17.89 -39.53 -16.04
CA VAL A 12 -17.92 -38.39 -16.96
C VAL A 12 -18.41 -37.13 -16.24
N MET A 13 -19.42 -37.20 -15.37
CA MET A 13 -19.84 -36.07 -14.53
C MET A 13 -18.75 -35.62 -13.54
N LEU A 14 -18.07 -36.55 -12.89
CA LEU A 14 -16.94 -36.21 -12.00
C LEU A 14 -15.79 -35.51 -12.77
N TRP A 15 -15.49 -35.97 -13.98
CA TRP A 15 -14.48 -35.33 -14.86
C TRP A 15 -14.91 -33.92 -15.27
N PHE A 16 -16.18 -33.73 -15.63
CA PHE A 16 -16.70 -32.38 -15.91
C PHE A 16 -16.67 -31.49 -14.69
N TYR A 17 -16.97 -31.98 -13.49
CA TYR A 17 -16.88 -31.21 -12.25
C TYR A 17 -15.43 -30.84 -11.89
N VAL A 18 -14.47 -31.76 -12.07
CA VAL A 18 -13.05 -31.51 -11.84
C VAL A 18 -12.49 -30.51 -12.86
N VAL A 19 -12.89 -30.59 -14.12
CA VAL A 19 -12.50 -29.65 -15.17
C VAL A 19 -13.14 -28.27 -14.95
N LEU A 20 -14.43 -28.21 -14.50
CA LEU A 20 -15.06 -26.94 -14.12
C LEU A 20 -14.40 -26.31 -12.88
N LEU A 21 -14.02 -27.10 -11.88
CA LEU A 21 -13.26 -26.64 -10.73
C LEU A 21 -11.86 -26.16 -11.11
N TRP A 22 -11.22 -26.79 -12.08
CA TRP A 22 -9.94 -26.34 -12.64
C TRP A 22 -10.07 -25.04 -13.45
N LEU A 23 -11.15 -24.88 -14.18
CA LEU A 23 -11.44 -23.64 -14.93
C LEU A 23 -11.87 -22.48 -14.02
N CYS A 24 -12.52 -22.75 -12.88
CA CYS A 24 -12.81 -21.71 -11.86
C CYS A 24 -11.58 -21.33 -11.02
N ALA A 25 -10.56 -22.18 -10.91
CA ALA A 25 -9.33 -21.86 -10.16
C ALA A 25 -8.31 -21.05 -10.98
N CYS A 26 -8.53 -20.81 -12.25
CA CYS A 26 -7.82 -19.81 -13.03
C CYS A 26 -8.46 -18.43 -12.83
N GLU A 27 -8.41 -17.88 -11.63
CA GLU A 27 -8.43 -16.42 -11.46
C GLU A 27 -7.25 -15.90 -12.28
N GLY A 28 -7.57 -15.26 -13.41
CA GLY A 28 -6.58 -14.87 -14.40
C GLY A 28 -5.60 -13.89 -13.79
N LYS A 29 -4.35 -14.33 -13.58
CA LYS A 29 -3.24 -13.41 -13.28
C LYS A 29 -3.30 -12.24 -14.26
N THR A 30 -3.12 -11.03 -13.77
CA THR A 30 -3.06 -9.83 -14.61
C THR A 30 -2.07 -10.08 -15.74
N GLN A 31 -2.53 -10.02 -16.99
CA GLN A 31 -1.62 -10.18 -18.14
C GLN A 31 -0.76 -8.92 -18.23
N LEU A 32 0.50 -9.06 -17.86
CA LEU A 32 1.47 -7.98 -17.99
C LEU A 32 1.74 -7.66 -19.47
N PRO A 33 1.90 -6.36 -19.83
CA PRO A 33 2.27 -5.96 -21.17
C PRO A 33 3.58 -6.62 -21.60
N LYS A 34 3.65 -7.18 -22.83
CA LYS A 34 4.84 -7.86 -23.35
C LYS A 34 6.09 -6.98 -23.43
N ASN A 35 5.91 -5.67 -23.53
CA ASN A 35 6.98 -4.65 -23.58
C ASN A 35 7.32 -4.05 -22.22
N LEU A 36 6.67 -4.51 -21.16
CA LEU A 36 6.95 -4.06 -19.80
C LEU A 36 8.21 -4.76 -19.27
N ASN A 37 9.34 -4.07 -19.32
CA ASN A 37 10.60 -4.55 -18.77
C ASN A 37 10.91 -3.79 -17.49
N ILE A 38 10.48 -4.33 -16.33
CA ILE A 38 10.71 -3.76 -15.01
C ILE A 38 11.83 -4.53 -14.33
N LYS A 39 12.93 -3.83 -14.01
CA LYS A 39 14.10 -4.43 -13.34
C LYS A 39 13.93 -4.50 -11.82
N ALA A 40 13.36 -3.45 -11.23
CA ALA A 40 13.18 -3.35 -9.79
C ALA A 40 11.92 -2.55 -9.44
N VAL A 41 11.48 -2.65 -8.19
CA VAL A 41 10.42 -1.81 -7.62
C VAL A 41 10.96 -1.10 -6.38
N PHE A 42 10.75 0.20 -6.29
CA PHE A 42 11.08 1.03 -5.14
C PHE A 42 9.82 1.63 -4.55
N VAL A 43 9.68 1.55 -3.23
CA VAL A 43 8.47 2.02 -2.55
C VAL A 43 8.83 3.00 -1.44
N PHE A 44 8.10 4.09 -1.36
CA PHE A 44 8.27 5.17 -0.39
C PHE A 44 6.92 5.50 0.23
N GLY A 45 6.95 6.04 1.44
CA GLY A 45 5.73 6.52 2.07
C GLY A 45 5.53 6.02 3.47
N ASP A 46 4.32 5.52 3.75
CA ASP A 46 3.84 5.23 5.10
C ASP A 46 3.65 3.73 5.41
N SER A 47 2.79 3.44 6.40
CA SER A 47 2.53 2.09 6.91
C SER A 47 1.93 1.11 5.88
N ILE A 48 1.26 1.62 4.83
CA ILE A 48 0.66 0.77 3.79
C ILE A 48 1.75 -0.03 3.06
N VAL A 49 2.97 0.51 2.97
CA VAL A 49 4.09 -0.08 2.23
C VAL A 49 5.39 -0.19 3.04
N ASP A 50 5.34 -0.02 4.36
CA ASP A 50 6.47 -0.26 5.27
C ASP A 50 6.66 -1.76 5.49
N GLN A 51 7.82 -2.27 5.13
CA GLN A 51 8.17 -3.69 5.23
C GLN A 51 8.91 -4.03 6.54
N GLY A 52 8.99 -3.08 7.47
CA GLY A 52 9.67 -3.21 8.75
C GLY A 52 10.83 -2.23 8.96
N ASN A 53 10.94 -1.15 8.19
CA ASN A 53 11.94 -0.11 8.44
C ASN A 53 11.82 0.47 9.86
N ASN A 54 10.58 0.63 10.36
CA ASN A 54 10.34 1.13 11.71
C ASN A 54 10.87 0.20 12.81
N ASN A 55 11.16 -1.08 12.53
CA ASN A 55 11.74 -1.99 13.51
C ASN A 55 13.12 -1.52 14.00
N ASN A 56 13.86 -0.83 13.14
CA ASN A 56 15.27 -0.46 13.33
C ASN A 56 15.48 1.01 13.76
N ILE A 57 14.40 1.71 14.13
CA ILE A 57 14.43 3.07 14.68
C ILE A 57 13.76 3.14 16.05
N THR A 58 14.00 4.24 16.79
CA THR A 58 13.34 4.48 18.08
C THR A 58 12.00 5.14 17.84
N THR A 59 10.94 4.35 17.82
CA THR A 59 9.54 4.80 17.67
C THR A 59 8.59 3.80 18.33
N LEU A 60 7.37 4.25 18.63
CA LEU A 60 6.25 3.39 19.04
C LEU A 60 5.47 2.83 17.83
N MET A 61 5.68 3.38 16.63
CA MET A 61 4.99 2.99 15.40
C MET A 61 5.57 1.71 14.81
N LYS A 62 5.39 0.57 15.51
CA LYS A 62 5.91 -0.75 15.14
C LYS A 62 4.81 -1.81 15.14
N CYS A 63 4.90 -2.74 14.19
CA CYS A 63 4.05 -3.91 14.07
C CYS A 63 4.86 -5.22 14.00
N ASN A 64 5.96 -5.30 14.77
CA ASN A 64 6.87 -6.46 14.83
C ASN A 64 6.56 -7.40 16.00
N PHE A 65 5.32 -7.52 16.38
CA PHE A 65 4.81 -8.38 17.46
C PHE A 65 3.41 -8.94 17.10
N PRO A 66 3.03 -10.12 17.65
CA PRO A 66 1.69 -10.64 17.44
C PRO A 66 0.61 -9.67 17.95
N PRO A 67 -0.57 -9.61 17.28
CA PRO A 67 -1.05 -10.52 16.24
C PRO A 67 -0.71 -10.08 14.79
N TYR A 68 0.08 -9.01 14.59
CA TYR A 68 0.54 -8.66 13.24
C TYR A 68 1.31 -9.83 12.62
N GLY A 69 1.17 -10.02 11.31
CA GLY A 69 1.82 -11.11 10.60
C GLY A 69 1.26 -12.51 10.92
N LYS A 70 0.07 -12.61 11.53
CA LYS A 70 -0.59 -13.87 11.90
C LYS A 70 -0.64 -14.87 10.74
N ASP A 71 -0.91 -14.40 9.52
CA ASP A 71 -1.05 -15.21 8.32
C ASP A 71 0.19 -15.10 7.40
N PHE A 72 1.24 -14.43 7.86
CA PHE A 72 2.53 -14.38 7.19
C PHE A 72 3.29 -15.70 7.37
N ILE A 73 4.37 -15.89 6.63
CA ILE A 73 5.22 -17.09 6.69
C ILE A 73 5.59 -17.39 8.16
N ASP A 74 5.28 -18.60 8.61
CA ASP A 74 5.45 -19.08 9.99
C ASP A 74 4.71 -18.24 11.06
N GLY A 75 3.71 -17.44 10.70
CA GLY A 75 2.99 -16.56 11.61
C GLY A 75 3.87 -15.48 12.25
N LYS A 76 4.96 -15.06 11.58
CA LYS A 76 5.95 -14.13 12.14
C LYS A 76 5.59 -12.67 11.86
N PRO A 77 5.53 -11.83 12.88
CA PRO A 77 5.40 -10.38 12.72
C PRO A 77 6.71 -9.79 12.19
N THR A 78 6.63 -9.15 11.04
CA THR A 78 7.81 -8.61 10.33
C THR A 78 7.96 -7.10 10.45
N GLY A 79 6.96 -6.43 11.00
CA GLY A 79 6.83 -4.97 10.98
C GLY A 79 5.87 -4.44 9.92
N ARG A 80 5.28 -5.33 9.09
CA ARG A 80 4.18 -5.01 8.19
C ARG A 80 2.92 -4.72 8.98
N PHE A 81 2.20 -3.66 8.61
CA PHE A 81 1.01 -3.19 9.33
C PHE A 81 -0.25 -3.93 8.86
N THR A 82 -0.23 -5.25 8.88
CA THR A 82 -1.36 -6.11 8.47
C THR A 82 -1.18 -7.53 9.00
N ASN A 83 -2.13 -8.43 8.71
CA ASN A 83 -2.05 -9.85 9.05
C ASN A 83 -1.02 -10.64 8.24
N ALA A 84 -0.65 -10.17 7.00
CA ALA A 84 0.35 -10.86 6.18
C ALA A 84 1.06 -9.92 5.18
N LYS A 85 0.85 -10.09 3.84
CA LYS A 85 1.49 -9.30 2.79
C LYS A 85 0.88 -7.89 2.69
N THR A 86 1.73 -6.91 2.41
CA THR A 86 1.34 -5.53 2.11
C THR A 86 1.24 -5.30 0.60
N PRO A 87 0.72 -4.16 0.11
CA PRO A 87 0.73 -3.82 -1.30
C PRO A 87 2.11 -3.91 -1.96
N ALA A 88 3.18 -3.56 -1.24
CA ALA A 88 4.53 -3.65 -1.79
C ALA A 88 4.96 -5.09 -2.12
N ASP A 89 4.61 -6.06 -1.25
CA ASP A 89 4.85 -7.48 -1.54
C ASP A 89 4.01 -7.95 -2.72
N LEU A 90 2.72 -7.61 -2.71
CA LEU A 90 1.76 -8.05 -3.73
C LEU A 90 2.13 -7.52 -5.13
N ILE A 91 2.62 -6.28 -5.22
CA ILE A 91 3.06 -5.68 -6.48
C ILE A 91 4.28 -6.44 -7.05
N VAL A 92 5.30 -6.73 -6.24
CA VAL A 92 6.49 -7.44 -6.74
C VAL A 92 6.22 -8.90 -7.05
N GLU A 93 5.26 -9.52 -6.35
CA GLU A 93 4.75 -10.85 -6.64
C GLU A 93 4.02 -10.90 -8.00
N GLU A 94 3.10 -9.96 -8.26
CA GLU A 94 2.36 -9.85 -9.53
C GLU A 94 3.28 -9.56 -10.72
N LEU A 95 4.32 -8.75 -10.50
CA LEU A 95 5.34 -8.46 -11.51
C LEU A 95 6.31 -9.63 -11.73
N GLY A 96 6.29 -10.67 -10.90
CA GLY A 96 7.19 -11.81 -10.98
C GLY A 96 8.65 -11.47 -10.67
N ILE A 97 8.90 -10.39 -9.94
CA ILE A 97 10.26 -9.91 -9.59
C ILE A 97 10.80 -10.66 -8.38
N LYS A 98 10.01 -10.73 -7.31
CA LYS A 98 10.32 -11.45 -6.08
C LYS A 98 9.04 -11.77 -5.30
N GLU A 99 9.12 -12.69 -4.35
CA GLU A 99 7.97 -13.08 -3.52
C GLU A 99 7.63 -12.02 -2.46
N LEU A 100 8.64 -11.40 -1.86
CA LEU A 100 8.51 -10.43 -0.79
C LEU A 100 9.43 -9.22 -1.04
N MET A 101 8.90 -8.04 -0.74
CA MET A 101 9.67 -6.80 -0.74
C MET A 101 10.47 -6.67 0.57
N PRO A 102 11.80 -6.51 0.52
CA PRO A 102 12.58 -6.26 1.75
C PRO A 102 12.51 -4.79 2.18
N ALA A 103 12.66 -4.55 3.48
CA ALA A 103 12.88 -3.23 4.03
C ALA A 103 14.34 -2.79 3.82
N TYR A 104 14.59 -1.53 3.48
CA TYR A 104 15.96 -1.02 3.27
C TYR A 104 16.82 -1.08 4.54
N LEU A 105 16.23 -0.88 5.72
CA LEU A 105 16.93 -0.91 6.99
C LEU A 105 16.99 -2.31 7.63
N ASP A 106 16.55 -3.37 6.93
CA ASP A 106 16.70 -4.73 7.45
C ASP A 106 18.22 -5.07 7.52
N PRO A 107 18.75 -5.39 8.72
CA PRO A 107 20.15 -5.76 8.85
C PRO A 107 20.54 -7.05 8.10
N LYS A 108 19.55 -7.81 7.65
CA LYS A 108 19.73 -9.04 6.84
C LYS A 108 19.64 -8.79 5.33
N LEU A 109 19.45 -7.53 4.90
CA LEU A 109 19.35 -7.16 3.49
C LEU A 109 20.62 -7.62 2.74
N GLN A 110 20.42 -8.40 1.67
CA GLN A 110 21.52 -8.92 0.86
C GLN A 110 21.84 -7.97 -0.31
N ALA A 111 23.09 -8.02 -0.80
CA ALA A 111 23.50 -7.23 -1.95
C ALA A 111 22.64 -7.52 -3.21
N GLU A 112 22.22 -8.77 -3.41
CA GLU A 112 21.36 -9.17 -4.52
C GLU A 112 19.96 -8.54 -4.45
N ASP A 113 19.43 -8.27 -3.24
CA ASP A 113 18.14 -7.58 -3.07
C ASP A 113 18.17 -6.17 -3.67
N LEU A 114 19.33 -5.52 -3.68
CA LEU A 114 19.49 -4.19 -4.25
C LEU A 114 19.24 -4.15 -5.76
N LYS A 115 19.42 -5.27 -6.48
CA LYS A 115 19.18 -5.31 -7.93
C LYS A 115 17.70 -5.32 -8.30
N THR A 116 16.83 -5.67 -7.37
CA THR A 116 15.39 -5.86 -7.59
C THR A 116 14.50 -4.91 -6.78
N GLY A 117 15.13 -4.04 -5.97
CA GLY A 117 14.47 -2.98 -5.23
C GLY A 117 14.06 -3.33 -3.81
N VAL A 118 13.77 -2.31 -3.04
CA VAL A 118 13.46 -2.34 -1.60
C VAL A 118 12.40 -1.30 -1.24
N SER A 119 11.80 -1.42 -0.06
CA SER A 119 10.95 -0.38 0.53
C SER A 119 11.77 0.55 1.43
N PHE A 120 11.62 1.86 1.23
CA PHE A 120 12.14 2.93 2.09
C PHE A 120 11.08 3.49 3.03
N ALA A 121 9.84 3.05 2.90
CA ALA A 121 8.67 3.56 3.61
C ALA A 121 8.80 3.41 5.14
N SER A 122 8.12 4.28 5.86
CA SER A 122 8.11 4.31 7.32
C SER A 122 6.69 4.56 7.82
N GLY A 123 6.17 3.62 8.59
CA GLY A 123 4.81 3.70 9.14
C GLY A 123 4.56 5.00 9.88
N ALA A 124 3.38 5.60 9.67
CA ALA A 124 2.95 6.91 10.17
C ALA A 124 3.64 8.15 9.53
N CYS A 125 4.41 7.98 8.45
CA CYS A 125 4.94 9.09 7.66
C CYS A 125 3.85 9.78 6.84
N GLY A 126 4.10 11.01 6.40
CA GLY A 126 3.23 11.80 5.54
C GLY A 126 4.02 12.75 4.63
N TYR A 127 3.31 13.52 3.81
CA TYR A 127 3.90 14.58 2.99
C TYR A 127 4.33 15.78 3.84
N ASP A 128 3.57 16.09 4.90
CA ASP A 128 3.96 17.10 5.87
C ASP A 128 5.06 16.55 6.79
N PRO A 129 6.25 17.18 6.87
CA PRO A 129 7.31 16.76 7.79
C PRO A 129 6.87 16.69 9.26
N GLN A 130 5.87 17.48 9.65
CA GLN A 130 5.32 17.50 11.01
C GLN A 130 4.64 16.15 11.35
N THR A 131 4.01 15.50 10.37
CA THR A 131 3.38 14.19 10.54
C THR A 131 4.40 13.14 11.00
N ALA A 132 5.54 13.04 10.31
CA ALA A 132 6.61 12.15 10.70
C ALA A 132 7.26 12.53 12.03
N ALA A 133 7.42 13.84 12.31
CA ALA A 133 8.01 14.33 13.55
C ALA A 133 7.17 13.98 14.79
N ILE A 134 5.84 14.12 14.71
CA ILE A 134 4.91 13.74 15.80
C ILE A 134 5.03 12.25 16.13
N ALA A 135 5.14 11.39 15.11
CA ALA A 135 5.22 9.95 15.27
C ALA A 135 6.65 9.45 15.55
N SER A 136 7.67 10.32 15.48
CA SER A 136 9.09 9.97 15.58
C SER A 136 9.48 8.87 14.59
N VAL A 137 9.09 9.03 13.32
CA VAL A 137 9.35 8.08 12.23
C VAL A 137 10.20 8.73 11.13
N ILE A 138 10.59 7.95 10.11
CA ILE A 138 11.45 8.41 9.03
C ILE A 138 10.66 9.30 8.07
N PRO A 139 10.93 10.62 7.99
CA PRO A 139 10.25 11.51 7.06
C PRO A 139 10.65 11.20 5.61
N LEU A 140 9.84 11.62 4.64
CA LEU A 140 10.10 11.43 3.21
C LEU A 140 11.48 11.95 2.77
N SER A 141 11.94 13.07 3.34
CA SER A 141 13.29 13.61 3.07
C SER A 141 14.40 12.63 3.46
N THR A 142 14.26 11.92 4.59
CA THR A 142 15.22 10.89 5.01
C THR A 142 15.07 9.63 4.16
N GLN A 143 13.87 9.27 3.71
CA GLN A 143 13.67 8.17 2.76
C GLN A 143 14.40 8.45 1.43
N LEU A 144 14.41 9.69 0.95
CA LEU A 144 15.22 10.12 -0.21
C LEU A 144 16.73 10.00 0.05
N ASN A 145 17.21 10.39 1.24
CA ASN A 145 18.61 10.22 1.60
C ASN A 145 19.01 8.74 1.61
N HIS A 146 18.18 7.86 2.17
CA HIS A 146 18.39 6.42 2.12
C HIS A 146 18.39 5.89 0.67
N PHE A 147 17.53 6.43 -0.19
CA PHE A 147 17.54 6.07 -1.61
C PHE A 147 18.82 6.55 -2.31
N GLN A 148 19.31 7.73 -1.99
CA GLN A 148 20.59 8.23 -2.52
C GLN A 148 21.77 7.33 -2.08
N GLU A 149 21.81 6.90 -0.82
CA GLU A 149 22.80 5.91 -0.35
C GLU A 149 22.65 4.58 -1.10
N TYR A 150 21.42 4.11 -1.27
CA TYR A 150 21.12 2.90 -2.05
C TYR A 150 21.67 3.00 -3.47
N VAL A 151 21.46 4.12 -4.18
CA VAL A 151 22.00 4.35 -5.53
C VAL A 151 23.51 4.24 -5.55
N GLY A 152 24.20 4.77 -4.54
CA GLY A 152 25.66 4.63 -4.39
C GLY A 152 26.07 3.16 -4.20
N LYS A 153 25.37 2.41 -3.35
CA LYS A 153 25.62 0.97 -3.14
C LYS A 153 25.35 0.15 -4.41
N LEU A 154 24.27 0.45 -5.12
CA LEU A 154 23.92 -0.22 -6.38
C LEU A 154 25.00 0.01 -7.45
N LYS A 155 25.47 1.26 -7.61
CA LYS A 155 26.57 1.59 -8.53
C LYS A 155 27.87 0.86 -8.18
N GLY A 156 28.18 0.71 -6.90
CA GLY A 156 29.33 -0.07 -6.42
C GLY A 156 29.22 -1.57 -6.72
N LEU A 157 27.96 -2.09 -6.75
CA LEU A 157 27.71 -3.52 -6.94
C LEU A 157 27.72 -3.94 -8.42
N VAL A 158 27.05 -3.16 -9.30
CA VAL A 158 26.83 -3.54 -10.72
C VAL A 158 27.52 -2.61 -11.72
N GLY A 159 28.20 -1.58 -11.27
CA GLY A 159 28.75 -0.52 -12.13
C GLY A 159 27.72 0.56 -12.48
N GLU A 160 28.21 1.69 -12.98
CA GLU A 160 27.37 2.88 -13.20
C GLU A 160 26.33 2.70 -14.32
N GLU A 161 26.73 2.08 -15.43
CA GLU A 161 25.87 1.87 -16.58
C GLU A 161 24.67 0.97 -16.28
N GLU A 162 24.94 -0.20 -15.67
CA GLU A 162 23.87 -1.13 -15.29
C GLU A 162 22.99 -0.56 -14.17
N ALA A 163 23.57 0.16 -13.19
CA ALA A 163 22.80 0.84 -12.15
C ALA A 163 21.83 1.86 -12.76
N ASN A 164 22.27 2.68 -13.71
CA ASN A 164 21.41 3.64 -14.41
C ASN A 164 20.32 2.91 -15.21
N THR A 165 20.64 1.78 -15.85
CA THR A 165 19.66 0.95 -16.57
C THR A 165 18.61 0.42 -15.61
N ILE A 166 18.99 -0.11 -14.44
CA ILE A 166 18.06 -0.56 -13.41
C ILE A 166 17.18 0.60 -12.95
N LEU A 167 17.75 1.75 -12.56
CA LEU A 167 17.02 2.91 -12.05
C LEU A 167 16.00 3.43 -13.06
N HIS A 168 16.37 3.58 -14.34
CA HIS A 168 15.48 4.13 -15.36
C HIS A 168 14.35 3.17 -15.77
N SER A 169 14.57 1.84 -15.69
CA SER A 169 13.57 0.85 -16.07
C SER A 169 12.68 0.40 -14.93
N SER A 170 12.95 0.84 -13.71
CA SER A 170 12.22 0.45 -12.49
C SER A 170 10.92 1.22 -12.29
N LEU A 171 10.00 0.64 -11.49
CA LEU A 171 8.81 1.30 -10.99
C LEU A 171 9.10 1.92 -9.60
N TYR A 172 8.57 3.11 -9.41
CA TYR A 172 8.64 3.84 -8.14
C TYR A 172 7.23 4.13 -7.67
N PHE A 173 6.90 3.70 -6.44
CA PHE A 173 5.59 3.98 -5.86
C PHE A 173 5.72 4.87 -4.63
N VAL A 174 4.87 5.89 -4.56
CA VAL A 174 4.78 6.83 -3.44
C VAL A 174 3.39 6.69 -2.83
N VAL A 175 3.33 6.30 -1.56
CA VAL A 175 2.09 6.04 -0.82
C VAL A 175 2.13 6.84 0.48
N ALA A 176 1.53 8.02 0.49
CA ALA A 176 1.52 8.92 1.64
C ALA A 176 0.29 9.84 1.60
N GLY A 177 0.06 10.60 2.67
CA GLY A 177 -0.99 11.60 2.77
C GLY A 177 -2.13 11.21 3.70
N SER A 178 -2.38 9.92 3.91
CA SER A 178 -3.43 9.45 4.82
C SER A 178 -3.21 9.93 6.26
N ASN A 179 -1.98 9.85 6.75
CA ASN A 179 -1.63 10.26 8.11
C ASN A 179 -1.67 11.78 8.30
N ASP A 180 -1.38 12.55 7.24
CA ASP A 180 -1.49 14.00 7.27
C ASP A 180 -2.92 14.42 7.60
N LEU A 181 -3.90 13.88 6.88
CA LEU A 181 -5.31 14.18 7.11
C LEU A 181 -5.82 13.50 8.37
N ALA A 182 -5.78 12.15 8.42
CA ALA A 182 -6.42 11.39 9.49
C ALA A 182 -5.87 11.72 10.88
N ASN A 183 -4.55 11.84 11.00
CA ASN A 183 -3.89 12.02 12.31
C ASN A 183 -3.53 13.48 12.58
N THR A 184 -2.70 14.09 11.73
CA THR A 184 -2.10 15.40 12.02
C THR A 184 -3.12 16.53 11.93
N TYR A 185 -4.01 16.49 10.93
CA TYR A 185 -5.04 17.50 10.75
C TYR A 185 -6.25 17.24 11.66
N PHE A 186 -6.95 16.10 11.48
CA PHE A 186 -8.22 15.86 12.15
C PHE A 186 -8.09 15.32 13.58
N THR A 187 -7.32 14.25 13.83
CA THR A 187 -7.30 13.62 15.17
C THR A 187 -6.54 14.44 16.19
N ILE A 188 -5.32 14.87 15.86
CA ILE A 188 -4.47 15.66 16.74
C ILE A 188 -4.86 17.14 16.67
N GLY A 189 -5.35 17.59 15.51
CA GLY A 189 -5.80 18.95 15.28
C GLY A 189 -4.68 20.01 15.29
N LEU A 190 -3.41 19.59 15.19
CA LEU A 190 -2.28 20.52 15.25
C LEU A 190 -2.26 21.44 14.03
N ARG A 191 -2.43 20.85 12.84
CA ARG A 191 -2.42 21.61 11.58
C ARG A 191 -3.73 22.35 11.33
N GLN A 192 -4.84 21.86 11.83
CA GLN A 192 -6.14 22.53 11.77
C GLN A 192 -6.13 23.92 12.48
N LYS A 193 -5.25 24.12 13.46
CA LYS A 193 -5.07 25.43 14.12
C LYS A 193 -4.25 26.41 13.29
N GLN A 194 -3.53 25.95 12.28
CA GLN A 194 -2.57 26.73 11.48
C GLN A 194 -3.05 26.97 10.05
N TYR A 195 -3.81 26.03 9.50
CA TYR A 195 -4.26 26.00 8.12
C TYR A 195 -5.73 25.63 8.03
N ASP A 196 -6.47 26.26 7.16
CA ASP A 196 -7.73 25.68 6.67
C ASP A 196 -7.43 24.45 5.80
N ILE A 197 -8.45 23.65 5.52
CA ILE A 197 -8.28 22.39 4.77
C ILE A 197 -7.74 22.62 3.36
N ASN A 198 -8.13 23.72 2.71
CA ASN A 198 -7.67 24.04 1.38
C ASN A 198 -6.15 24.33 1.38
N SER A 199 -5.68 25.21 2.26
CA SER A 199 -4.27 25.55 2.41
C SER A 199 -3.42 24.36 2.91
N TYR A 200 -3.99 23.49 3.76
CA TYR A 200 -3.29 22.30 4.21
C TYR A 200 -3.09 21.28 3.10
N THR A 201 -4.11 21.06 2.28
CA THR A 201 -3.98 20.18 1.12
C THR A 201 -3.02 20.73 0.07
N ASP A 202 -2.88 22.05 -0.07
CA ASP A 202 -1.84 22.66 -0.90
C ASP A 202 -0.43 22.33 -0.38
N LEU A 203 -0.19 22.49 0.93
CA LEU A 203 1.07 22.12 1.57
C LEU A 203 1.42 20.63 1.32
N MET A 204 0.43 19.73 1.44
CA MET A 204 0.64 18.30 1.18
C MET A 204 1.03 18.04 -0.28
N VAL A 205 0.36 18.68 -1.23
CA VAL A 205 0.62 18.52 -2.67
C VAL A 205 1.97 19.11 -3.07
N ASP A 206 2.36 20.22 -2.49
CA ASP A 206 3.70 20.81 -2.69
C ASP A 206 4.80 19.85 -2.19
N GLY A 207 4.61 19.26 -1.01
CA GLY A 207 5.51 18.23 -0.45
C GLY A 207 5.63 16.99 -1.35
N ALA A 208 4.50 16.52 -1.90
CA ALA A 208 4.48 15.42 -2.86
C ALA A 208 5.23 15.79 -4.16
N ALA A 209 5.00 17.00 -4.68
CA ALA A 209 5.63 17.47 -5.91
C ALA A 209 7.15 17.60 -5.74
N ASP A 210 7.61 18.11 -4.61
CA ASP A 210 9.05 18.22 -4.31
C ASP A 210 9.68 16.82 -4.20
N PHE A 211 9.04 15.88 -3.52
CA PHE A 211 9.52 14.51 -3.42
C PHE A 211 9.65 13.83 -4.80
N ILE A 212 8.66 14.00 -5.68
CA ILE A 212 8.69 13.45 -7.05
C ILE A 212 9.85 14.06 -7.86
N ARG A 213 10.09 15.38 -7.75
CA ARG A 213 11.21 16.04 -8.42
C ARG A 213 12.56 15.48 -7.96
N GLU A 214 12.73 15.26 -6.67
CA GLU A 214 13.97 14.67 -6.12
C GLU A 214 14.15 13.21 -6.55
N LEU A 215 13.11 12.39 -6.55
CA LEU A 215 13.17 11.02 -7.10
C LEU A 215 13.60 11.03 -8.58
N TYR A 216 13.04 11.94 -9.37
CA TYR A 216 13.41 12.07 -10.79
C TYR A 216 14.90 12.43 -10.97
N LYS A 217 15.43 13.36 -10.16
CA LYS A 217 16.86 13.70 -10.15
C LYS A 217 17.76 12.52 -9.82
N LEU A 218 17.28 11.61 -8.95
CA LEU A 218 17.97 10.38 -8.56
C LEU A 218 17.82 9.23 -9.57
N GLY A 219 17.15 9.47 -10.71
CA GLY A 219 17.06 8.52 -11.82
C GLY A 219 15.69 7.88 -12.02
N ALA A 220 14.69 8.17 -11.18
CA ALA A 220 13.34 7.63 -11.37
C ALA A 220 12.71 8.14 -12.67
N ARG A 221 12.06 7.22 -13.43
CA ARG A 221 11.39 7.58 -14.69
C ARG A 221 9.94 7.09 -14.76
N LYS A 222 9.57 6.08 -14.00
CA LYS A 222 8.22 5.50 -13.97
C LYS A 222 7.69 5.57 -12.55
N ILE A 223 6.95 6.64 -12.23
CA ILE A 223 6.54 6.97 -10.86
C ILE A 223 5.01 6.91 -10.76
N GLY A 224 4.50 6.02 -9.93
CA GLY A 224 3.11 5.94 -9.51
C GLY A 224 2.93 6.60 -8.14
N VAL A 225 2.01 7.55 -8.06
CA VAL A 225 1.69 8.25 -6.82
C VAL A 225 0.26 7.89 -6.44
N PHE A 226 0.10 7.27 -5.28
CA PHE A 226 -1.20 6.84 -4.80
C PHE A 226 -1.98 8.01 -4.22
N GLY A 227 -3.26 8.06 -4.57
CA GLY A 227 -4.22 8.95 -3.92
C GLY A 227 -4.52 8.48 -2.50
N ILE A 228 -5.07 9.39 -1.72
CA ILE A 228 -5.49 9.17 -0.33
C ILE A 228 -6.80 8.40 -0.34
N PRO A 229 -6.93 7.29 0.43
CA PRO A 229 -8.18 6.54 0.55
C PRO A 229 -9.26 7.33 1.30
N PRO A 230 -10.52 6.83 1.38
CA PRO A 230 -11.59 7.48 2.13
C PRO A 230 -11.32 7.40 3.65
N VAL A 231 -10.44 8.30 4.14
CA VAL A 231 -9.93 8.27 5.52
C VAL A 231 -11.04 8.42 6.56
N GLY A 232 -12.14 9.08 6.25
CA GLY A 232 -13.30 9.18 7.13
C GLY A 232 -14.03 7.85 7.34
N CYS A 233 -13.76 6.84 6.53
CA CYS A 233 -14.32 5.50 6.66
C CYS A 233 -13.41 4.53 7.42
N LEU A 234 -12.20 4.93 7.81
CA LEU A 234 -11.33 4.10 8.63
C LEU A 234 -12.00 3.79 9.97
N PRO A 235 -11.91 2.56 10.50
CA PRO A 235 -12.56 2.18 11.76
C PRO A 235 -12.27 3.12 12.92
N PHE A 236 -11.02 3.61 13.03
CA PHE A 236 -10.64 4.59 14.05
C PHE A 236 -11.40 5.92 13.89
N GLN A 237 -11.45 6.47 12.67
CA GLN A 237 -12.12 7.74 12.41
C GLN A 237 -13.64 7.65 12.61
N ARG A 238 -14.24 6.54 12.20
CA ARG A 238 -15.65 6.24 12.50
C ARG A 238 -15.92 6.24 14.00
N THR A 239 -15.01 5.66 14.79
CA THR A 239 -15.16 5.60 16.26
C THR A 239 -15.01 6.97 16.91
N MET A 240 -14.02 7.75 16.48
CA MET A 240 -13.71 9.03 17.09
C MET A 240 -14.70 10.13 16.69
N SER A 241 -15.20 10.13 15.47
CA SER A 241 -15.94 11.25 14.88
C SER A 241 -17.21 10.87 14.12
N GLY A 242 -17.48 9.56 13.93
CA GLY A 242 -18.65 9.06 13.16
C GLY A 242 -19.96 8.99 13.96
N GLY A 243 -20.00 9.57 15.17
CA GLY A 243 -21.17 9.59 16.06
C GLY A 243 -21.50 8.21 16.65
N ILE A 244 -22.70 8.09 17.23
CA ILE A 244 -23.12 6.86 17.92
C ILE A 244 -23.27 5.65 16.98
N PHE A 245 -23.50 5.88 15.69
CA PHE A 245 -23.63 4.83 14.67
C PHE A 245 -22.31 4.53 13.95
N ARG A 246 -21.22 5.22 14.30
CA ARG A 246 -19.90 5.04 13.69
C ARG A 246 -19.96 5.10 12.16
N MET A 247 -20.65 6.11 11.63
CA MET A 247 -20.71 6.34 10.19
C MET A 247 -19.36 6.82 9.65
N CYS A 248 -19.15 6.71 8.35
CA CYS A 248 -18.03 7.41 7.71
C CYS A 248 -18.15 8.93 7.98
N VAL A 249 -17.04 9.59 8.26
CA VAL A 249 -16.98 11.03 8.49
C VAL A 249 -16.82 11.74 7.15
N GLU A 250 -17.90 12.34 6.65
CA GLU A 250 -17.92 12.91 5.29
C GLU A 250 -16.91 14.03 5.11
N GLU A 251 -16.79 14.94 6.07
CA GLU A 251 -15.79 16.02 6.06
C GLU A 251 -14.36 15.51 5.80
N TYR A 252 -14.00 14.35 6.38
CA TYR A 252 -12.67 13.76 6.21
C TYR A 252 -12.50 13.16 4.81
N ASN A 253 -13.57 12.60 4.27
CA ASN A 253 -13.61 12.07 2.92
C ASN A 253 -13.55 13.19 1.87
N GLU A 254 -14.26 14.28 2.07
CA GLU A 254 -14.18 15.48 1.23
C GLU A 254 -12.77 16.07 1.22
N ALA A 255 -12.10 16.12 2.38
CA ALA A 255 -10.70 16.55 2.46
C ALA A 255 -9.75 15.63 1.67
N ALA A 256 -9.95 14.32 1.73
CA ALA A 256 -9.18 13.35 0.95
C ALA A 256 -9.41 13.53 -0.56
N GLN A 257 -10.65 13.73 -0.99
CA GLN A 257 -10.99 14.00 -2.40
C GLN A 257 -10.40 15.32 -2.89
N LEU A 258 -10.44 16.38 -2.05
CA LEU A 258 -9.80 17.66 -2.37
C LEU A 258 -8.28 17.50 -2.59
N ALA A 259 -7.61 16.83 -1.67
CA ALA A 259 -6.17 16.53 -1.80
C ALA A 259 -5.88 15.70 -3.06
N ASN A 260 -6.68 14.68 -3.35
CA ASN A 260 -6.54 13.82 -4.54
C ASN A 260 -6.73 14.61 -5.83
N THR A 261 -7.71 15.50 -5.87
CA THR A 261 -7.96 16.38 -7.03
C THR A 261 -6.76 17.25 -7.31
N LYS A 262 -6.23 17.91 -6.29
CA LYS A 262 -5.03 18.77 -6.41
C LYS A 262 -3.78 17.97 -6.78
N LEU A 263 -3.56 16.81 -6.16
CA LEU A 263 -2.42 15.94 -6.43
C LEU A 263 -2.45 15.40 -7.87
N SER A 264 -3.62 14.96 -8.34
CA SER A 264 -3.82 14.49 -9.70
C SER A 264 -3.54 15.61 -10.72
N ALA A 265 -4.03 16.82 -10.47
CA ALA A 265 -3.75 17.99 -11.32
C ALA A 265 -2.27 18.33 -11.32
N ALA A 266 -1.60 18.34 -10.16
CA ALA A 266 -0.17 18.60 -10.06
C ALA A 266 0.68 17.59 -10.86
N ILE A 267 0.31 16.31 -10.82
CA ILE A 267 0.98 15.22 -11.57
C ILE A 267 0.75 15.40 -13.07
N ASN A 268 -0.50 15.55 -13.50
CA ASN A 268 -0.86 15.54 -14.92
C ASN A 268 -0.47 16.83 -15.66
N ASP A 269 -0.68 17.97 -15.03
CA ASP A 269 -0.58 19.26 -15.71
C ASP A 269 0.79 19.96 -15.49
N SER A 270 1.34 19.81 -14.28
CA SER A 270 2.55 20.55 -13.88
C SER A 270 3.82 19.73 -13.98
N LEU A 271 3.85 18.54 -13.34
CA LEU A 271 5.07 17.74 -13.22
C LEU A 271 5.38 16.99 -14.52
N SER A 272 4.39 16.38 -15.16
CA SER A 272 4.60 15.62 -16.40
C SER A 272 5.22 16.47 -17.51
N ASN A 273 4.89 17.77 -17.58
CA ASN A 273 5.48 18.70 -18.55
C ASN A 273 6.90 19.15 -18.18
N LYS A 274 7.31 19.06 -16.90
CA LYS A 274 8.61 19.53 -16.40
C LYS A 274 9.64 18.41 -16.21
N LEU A 275 9.23 17.15 -16.28
CA LEU A 275 10.06 15.97 -16.05
C LEU A 275 10.14 15.12 -17.34
N PRO A 276 10.96 15.50 -18.31
CA PRO A 276 11.00 14.84 -19.61
C PRO A 276 11.37 13.35 -19.50
N GLN A 277 10.83 12.55 -20.41
CA GLN A 277 11.03 11.09 -20.45
C GLN A 277 10.55 10.35 -19.20
N SER A 278 9.78 10.99 -18.31
CA SER A 278 9.13 10.30 -17.21
C SER A 278 7.69 9.89 -17.54
N LYS A 279 7.25 8.83 -16.89
CA LYS A 279 5.86 8.37 -16.83
C LYS A 279 5.39 8.60 -15.40
N LEU A 280 4.62 9.67 -15.19
CA LEU A 280 4.01 9.98 -13.91
C LEU A 280 2.55 9.55 -13.95
N VAL A 281 2.12 8.77 -12.99
CA VAL A 281 0.76 8.21 -12.95
C VAL A 281 0.16 8.48 -11.59
N PHE A 282 -0.95 9.22 -11.55
CA PHE A 282 -1.81 9.27 -10.36
C PHE A 282 -2.59 7.96 -10.29
N ILE A 283 -2.49 7.26 -9.16
CA ILE A 283 -3.15 5.98 -8.90
C ILE A 283 -4.28 6.23 -7.89
N ASP A 284 -5.49 6.22 -8.37
CA ASP A 284 -6.66 6.37 -7.52
C ASP A 284 -6.80 5.17 -6.58
N LEU A 285 -6.78 5.45 -5.28
CA LEU A 285 -7.05 4.50 -4.21
C LEU A 285 -8.40 4.80 -3.52
N TYR A 286 -8.95 5.99 -3.74
CA TYR A 286 -10.17 6.44 -3.06
C TYR A 286 -11.39 5.63 -3.50
N ASP A 287 -11.72 5.66 -4.78
CA ASP A 287 -12.91 5.00 -5.32
C ASP A 287 -12.87 3.47 -5.15
N PRO A 288 -11.76 2.75 -5.46
CA PRO A 288 -11.67 1.32 -5.21
C PRO A 288 -11.87 0.94 -3.74
N MET A 289 -11.27 1.67 -2.81
CA MET A 289 -11.43 1.40 -1.39
C MET A 289 -12.84 1.70 -0.90
N LEU A 290 -13.44 2.79 -1.40
CA LEU A 290 -14.82 3.12 -1.07
C LEU A 290 -15.80 2.04 -1.60
N ASP A 291 -15.57 1.49 -2.81
CA ASP A 291 -16.40 0.40 -3.34
C ASP A 291 -16.31 -0.88 -2.49
N LEU A 292 -15.13 -1.21 -1.93
CA LEU A 292 -15.00 -2.31 -0.98
C LEU A 292 -15.82 -2.08 0.30
N ILE A 293 -15.90 -0.83 0.77
CA ILE A 293 -16.62 -0.45 1.98
C ILE A 293 -18.13 -0.44 1.78
N VAL A 294 -18.60 0.09 0.65
CA VAL A 294 -20.05 0.26 0.41
C VAL A 294 -20.71 -0.97 -0.23
N ASN A 295 -19.93 -1.80 -0.92
CA ASN A 295 -20.39 -3.02 -1.60
C ASN A 295 -19.63 -4.28 -1.11
N PRO A 296 -19.48 -4.51 0.22
CA PRO A 296 -18.58 -5.52 0.76
C PRO A 296 -18.90 -6.94 0.27
N LYS A 297 -20.18 -7.28 0.13
CA LYS A 297 -20.63 -8.61 -0.32
C LYS A 297 -20.15 -8.95 -1.74
N LYS A 298 -19.98 -7.95 -2.61
CA LYS A 298 -19.42 -8.11 -3.96
C LYS A 298 -18.02 -8.70 -3.92
N TYR A 299 -17.29 -8.39 -2.86
CA TYR A 299 -15.90 -8.78 -2.64
C TYR A 299 -15.74 -9.90 -1.59
N GLY A 300 -16.87 -10.40 -1.04
CA GLY A 300 -16.90 -11.47 -0.04
C GLY A 300 -16.48 -11.01 1.36
N PHE A 301 -16.60 -9.71 1.67
CA PHE A 301 -16.46 -9.19 3.03
C PHE A 301 -17.81 -9.16 3.75
N GLU A 302 -17.78 -9.41 5.05
CA GLU A 302 -18.92 -9.31 5.95
C GLU A 302 -18.80 -8.11 6.90
N VAL A 303 -17.55 -7.71 7.22
CA VAL A 303 -17.24 -6.66 8.20
C VAL A 303 -16.29 -5.63 7.59
N VAL A 304 -16.74 -4.38 7.52
CA VAL A 304 -15.99 -3.26 6.93
C VAL A 304 -15.94 -2.02 7.80
N GLU A 305 -16.68 -2.02 8.92
CA GLU A 305 -16.76 -0.88 9.85
C GLU A 305 -15.80 -0.99 11.03
N LYS A 306 -15.12 -2.13 11.19
CA LYS A 306 -14.14 -2.37 12.25
C LYS A 306 -13.03 -3.31 11.79
N GLY A 307 -11.90 -3.31 12.49
CA GLY A 307 -10.80 -4.23 12.27
C GLY A 307 -11.00 -5.61 12.90
N CYS A 308 -10.17 -6.56 12.52
CA CYS A 308 -10.13 -7.91 13.10
C CYS A 308 -9.38 -7.95 14.45
N CYS A 309 -8.43 -7.03 14.67
CA CYS A 309 -7.62 -6.96 15.88
C CYS A 309 -8.39 -6.28 17.03
N GLY A 310 -8.41 -6.88 18.21
CA GLY A 310 -9.10 -6.37 19.40
C GLY A 310 -10.61 -6.26 19.22
N THR A 311 -11.21 -5.14 19.65
CA THR A 311 -12.61 -4.82 19.33
C THR A 311 -12.77 -4.37 17.89
N GLY A 312 -11.66 -4.00 17.25
CA GLY A 312 -11.59 -3.48 15.89
C GLY A 312 -11.97 -2.00 15.74
N ASN A 313 -12.24 -1.32 16.85
CA ASN A 313 -12.76 0.05 16.82
C ASN A 313 -11.64 1.10 16.85
N ILE A 314 -10.66 0.91 17.73
CA ILE A 314 -9.55 1.84 17.95
C ILE A 314 -8.19 1.15 17.98
N GLU A 315 -8.18 -0.17 18.01
CA GLU A 315 -6.95 -0.93 18.18
C GLU A 315 -6.08 -0.83 16.93
N VAL A 316 -4.89 -0.34 17.16
CA VAL A 316 -3.77 -0.27 16.22
C VAL A 316 -2.47 -0.36 17.01
N LEU A 317 -1.40 -0.85 16.42
CA LEU A 317 -0.10 -0.98 17.08
C LEU A 317 -0.19 -1.80 18.39
N MET A 318 0.38 -1.26 19.47
CA MET A 318 0.39 -1.94 20.79
C MET A 318 -0.99 -2.27 21.33
N LEU A 319 -2.04 -1.54 20.94
CA LEU A 319 -3.40 -1.86 21.37
C LEU A 319 -3.89 -3.19 20.80
N CYS A 320 -3.41 -3.60 19.61
CA CYS A 320 -3.69 -4.92 19.04
C CYS A 320 -3.13 -6.10 19.84
N LYS A 321 -2.07 -5.87 20.61
CA LYS A 321 -1.38 -6.93 21.35
C LYS A 321 -2.24 -7.60 22.43
N TYR A 322 -3.17 -6.86 23.01
CA TYR A 322 -3.90 -7.29 24.19
C TYR A 322 -5.36 -7.70 23.93
N GLY A 323 -5.90 -7.40 22.76
CA GLY A 323 -7.31 -7.53 22.45
C GLY A 323 -7.73 -8.85 21.77
N GLY A 324 -6.78 -9.73 21.44
CA GLY A 324 -7.06 -10.90 20.59
C GLY A 324 -7.36 -10.53 19.14
N THR A 325 -7.93 -11.47 18.39
CA THR A 325 -8.33 -11.27 16.99
C THR A 325 -9.71 -11.85 16.71
N CYS A 326 -10.34 -11.42 15.65
CA CYS A 326 -11.55 -12.04 15.12
C CYS A 326 -11.30 -13.54 14.78
N GLU A 327 -12.36 -14.31 14.67
CA GLU A 327 -12.30 -15.75 14.37
C GLU A 327 -11.83 -16.00 12.92
N ASP A 328 -12.33 -15.21 11.98
CA ASP A 328 -12.08 -15.36 10.54
C ASP A 328 -11.79 -13.98 9.90
N ASP A 329 -10.51 -13.65 9.72
CA ASP A 329 -10.07 -12.39 9.15
C ASP A 329 -10.32 -12.27 7.64
N THR A 330 -10.58 -13.37 6.94
CA THR A 330 -10.95 -13.35 5.53
C THR A 330 -12.30 -12.68 5.29
N LYS A 331 -13.12 -12.52 6.33
CA LYS A 331 -14.39 -11.80 6.29
C LYS A 331 -14.27 -10.30 6.57
N TYR A 332 -13.10 -9.86 7.04
CA TYR A 332 -12.84 -8.47 7.43
C TYR A 332 -12.07 -7.72 6.35
N LEU A 333 -12.52 -6.51 6.03
CA LEU A 333 -11.75 -5.62 5.16
C LEU A 333 -10.52 -5.09 5.88
N PHE A 334 -10.66 -4.72 7.15
CA PHE A 334 -9.57 -4.14 7.94
C PHE A 334 -8.98 -5.16 8.92
N TRP A 335 -7.63 -5.14 9.03
CA TRP A 335 -6.90 -5.89 10.03
C TRP A 335 -6.95 -5.21 11.41
N ASP A 336 -6.54 -3.98 11.46
CA ASP A 336 -6.63 -3.10 12.63
C ASP A 336 -7.56 -1.91 12.35
N SER A 337 -7.53 -0.87 13.17
CA SER A 337 -8.42 0.27 13.00
C SER A 337 -8.03 1.23 11.85
N TYR A 338 -6.91 0.96 11.14
CA TYR A 338 -6.39 1.77 10.03
C TYR A 338 -6.12 0.96 8.76
N HIS A 339 -5.58 -0.26 8.90
CA HIS A 339 -4.96 -0.99 7.81
C HIS A 339 -5.85 -2.13 7.30
N PRO A 340 -6.02 -2.29 6.00
CA PRO A 340 -6.65 -3.46 5.40
C PRO A 340 -5.96 -4.78 5.77
N THR A 341 -6.72 -5.87 5.70
CA THR A 341 -6.18 -7.24 5.67
C THR A 341 -5.42 -7.47 4.35
N GLU A 342 -4.56 -8.50 4.31
CA GLU A 342 -3.92 -8.91 3.05
C GLU A 342 -4.97 -9.13 1.95
N ARG A 343 -6.12 -9.74 2.27
CA ARG A 343 -7.21 -9.95 1.31
C ARG A 343 -7.71 -8.62 0.73
N GLY A 344 -7.91 -7.62 1.58
CA GLY A 344 -8.29 -6.27 1.13
C GLY A 344 -7.23 -5.66 0.21
N TYR A 345 -5.97 -5.73 0.62
CA TYR A 345 -4.86 -5.25 -0.19
C TYR A 345 -4.71 -5.98 -1.52
N ARG A 346 -4.91 -7.30 -1.56
CA ARG A 346 -4.82 -8.10 -2.79
C ARG A 346 -5.85 -7.66 -3.83
N ILE A 347 -7.08 -7.42 -3.41
CA ILE A 347 -8.14 -6.90 -4.30
C ILE A 347 -7.78 -5.51 -4.85
N LEU A 348 -7.29 -4.62 -3.99
CA LEU A 348 -6.89 -3.26 -4.40
C LEU A 348 -5.70 -3.29 -5.36
N VAL A 349 -4.67 -4.11 -5.09
CA VAL A 349 -3.51 -4.27 -5.96
C VAL A 349 -3.89 -4.86 -7.32
N ASP A 350 -4.73 -5.89 -7.35
CA ASP A 350 -5.22 -6.48 -8.61
C ASP A 350 -5.96 -5.45 -9.48
N GLN A 351 -6.86 -4.66 -8.86
CA GLN A 351 -7.56 -3.58 -9.57
C GLN A 351 -6.60 -2.50 -10.07
N MET A 352 -5.63 -2.09 -9.25
CA MET A 352 -4.60 -1.11 -9.60
C MET A 352 -3.74 -1.61 -10.76
N MET A 353 -3.24 -2.85 -10.69
CA MET A 353 -2.41 -3.43 -11.75
C MET A 353 -3.17 -3.49 -13.07
N LYS A 354 -4.42 -3.96 -13.08
CA LYS A 354 -5.28 -4.01 -14.28
C LYS A 354 -5.50 -2.62 -14.89
N LYS A 355 -5.70 -1.59 -14.07
CA LYS A 355 -6.05 -0.23 -14.53
C LYS A 355 -4.83 0.56 -14.99
N TYR A 356 -3.70 0.46 -14.29
CA TYR A 356 -2.59 1.43 -14.44
C TYR A 356 -1.29 0.86 -14.99
N ILE A 357 -1.07 -0.47 -15.00
CA ILE A 357 0.24 -1.02 -15.39
C ILE A 357 0.66 -0.65 -16.82
N ASN A 358 -0.29 -0.52 -17.74
CA ASN A 358 -0.04 -0.11 -19.12
C ASN A 358 0.45 1.35 -19.24
N SER A 359 0.17 2.21 -18.26
CA SER A 359 0.62 3.60 -18.27
C SER A 359 2.12 3.77 -18.05
N PHE A 360 2.81 2.71 -17.64
CA PHE A 360 4.26 2.68 -17.42
C PHE A 360 5.05 2.09 -18.60
N THR A 361 4.40 1.72 -19.69
CA THR A 361 5.05 1.19 -20.91
C THR A 361 5.58 2.31 -21.83
#